data_633b3c0eb91ca952cb214e04ed6ca037
#
_entry.id   633b3c0eb91ca952cb214e04ed6ca037
#
_cell.length_a   1.000
_cell.length_b   1.000
_cell.length_c   1.000
_cell.angle_alpha   90.00
_cell.angle_beta   90.00
_cell.angle_gamma   90.00
#
_symmetry.space_group_name_H-M   'P 1'
#
loop_
_entity.id
_entity.type
_entity.pdbx_description
1 polymer ?
#
loop_
_entity_poly.entity_id
_entity_poly.type
_entity_poly.pdbx_seq_one_letter_code
_entity_poly.pdbx_strand_id
1 'polypeptide(L)'
;MHFNSYLLFDGNCEEAFTTYAKIFGGKIEMMLNHEGTPASCQVPPEWQKKILHARIAIGDAVLMASDAPPGRFSKPQGFSVNIGLTDVKDAERIFSALSEGAAVTMPLGETFWAHRFGMLTDRFGIPWMVNVERAGVQAA
;
A
#
# COMPACT_ATOMS: atom_id res chain seq x y z
N MET A 1 20.98 5.00 2.79
CA MET A 1 20.19 4.47 1.64
C MET A 1 18.86 3.95 2.16
N HIS A 2 17.77 4.31 1.49
CA HIS A 2 16.43 3.88 1.88
C HIS A 2 15.73 3.25 0.69
N PHE A 3 15.05 2.13 0.92
CA PHE A 3 14.14 1.54 -0.06
C PHE A 3 12.72 1.79 0.42
N ASN A 4 11.96 2.57 -0.32
CA ASN A 4 10.57 2.86 0.01
C ASN A 4 9.66 2.42 -1.14
N SER A 5 8.51 1.86 -0.78
CA SER A 5 7.51 1.54 -1.79
C SER A 5 6.87 2.81 -2.32
N TYR A 6 6.74 2.88 -3.63
CA TYR A 6 6.02 3.95 -4.31
C TYR A 6 4.91 3.33 -5.15
N LEU A 7 3.66 3.63 -4.79
CA LEU A 7 2.49 3.01 -5.38
C LEU A 7 1.87 3.94 -6.42
N LEU A 8 1.48 3.38 -7.56
CA LEU A 8 0.79 4.14 -8.60
C LEU A 8 -0.66 3.69 -8.68
N PHE A 9 -1.57 4.65 -8.72
CA PHE A 9 -3.00 4.43 -8.78
C PHE A 9 -3.60 5.05 -10.04
N ASP A 10 -4.81 4.63 -10.38
CA ASP A 10 -5.53 5.13 -11.55
C ASP A 10 -6.65 6.08 -11.13
N GLY A 11 -6.28 7.12 -10.38
CA GLY A 11 -7.19 8.16 -9.94
C GLY A 11 -7.79 7.95 -8.55
N ASN A 12 -7.45 6.87 -7.86
CA ASN A 12 -8.00 6.55 -6.53
C ASN A 12 -6.95 6.58 -5.40
N CYS A 13 -5.86 7.29 -5.61
CA CYS A 13 -4.76 7.39 -4.63
C CYS A 13 -5.23 7.94 -3.28
N GLU A 14 -6.02 9.02 -3.29
CA GLU A 14 -6.50 9.64 -2.04
C GLU A 14 -7.34 8.68 -1.21
N GLU A 15 -8.28 7.99 -1.84
CA GLU A 15 -9.12 6.99 -1.17
C GLU A 15 -8.27 5.86 -0.60
N ALA A 16 -7.35 5.33 -1.40
CA ALA A 16 -6.47 4.25 -0.98
C ALA A 16 -5.61 4.66 0.22
N PHE A 17 -4.95 5.81 0.15
CA PHE A 17 -4.06 6.28 1.20
C PHE A 17 -4.81 6.66 2.48
N THR A 18 -5.99 7.22 2.37
CA THR A 18 -6.84 7.48 3.54
C THR A 18 -7.19 6.16 4.24
N THR A 19 -7.51 5.12 3.46
CA THR A 19 -7.80 3.78 3.98
C THR A 19 -6.58 3.16 4.64
N TYR A 20 -5.42 3.21 3.98
CA TYR A 20 -4.18 2.65 4.53
C TYR A 20 -3.75 3.33 5.83
N ALA A 21 -3.88 4.65 5.90
CA ALA A 21 -3.56 5.38 7.13
C ALA A 21 -4.37 4.87 8.32
N LYS A 22 -5.65 4.58 8.10
CA LYS A 22 -6.52 4.01 9.13
C LYS A 22 -6.14 2.58 9.50
N ILE A 23 -5.87 1.75 8.50
CA ILE A 23 -5.52 0.33 8.71
C ILE A 23 -4.22 0.20 9.50
N PHE A 24 -3.20 0.96 9.10
CA PHE A 24 -1.86 0.84 9.68
C PHE A 24 -1.61 1.75 10.88
N GLY A 25 -2.57 2.61 11.22
CA GLY A 25 -2.35 3.61 12.28
C GLY A 25 -1.30 4.63 11.90
N GLY A 26 -1.21 4.94 10.61
CA GLY A 26 -0.23 5.86 10.07
C GLY A 26 -0.72 7.29 10.01
N LYS A 27 0.23 8.20 9.75
CA LYS A 27 -0.05 9.64 9.59
C LYS A 27 0.19 10.02 8.12
N ILE A 28 -0.81 10.66 7.50
CA ILE A 28 -0.64 11.25 6.18
C ILE A 28 0.18 12.52 6.35
N GLU A 29 1.41 12.49 5.85
CA GLU A 29 2.32 13.63 5.92
C GLU A 29 2.18 14.55 4.72
N MET A 30 1.73 14.02 3.59
CA MET A 30 1.53 14.78 2.37
C MET A 30 0.41 14.17 1.54
N MET A 31 -0.43 15.01 0.99
CA MET A 31 -1.48 14.64 0.03
C MET A 31 -1.64 15.83 -0.94
N LEU A 32 -0.77 15.88 -1.94
CA LEU A 32 -0.68 17.01 -2.87
C LEU A 32 -1.34 16.65 -4.19
N ASN A 33 -2.31 17.45 -4.63
CA ASN A 33 -2.89 17.30 -5.96
C ASN A 33 -2.17 18.20 -6.97
N HIS A 34 -2.59 18.18 -8.24
CA HIS A 34 -1.96 18.97 -9.30
C HIS A 34 -2.37 20.43 -9.28
N GLU A 35 -3.57 20.71 -8.75
CA GLU A 35 -4.15 22.06 -8.76
C GLU A 35 -3.24 23.07 -8.06
N GLY A 36 -3.00 24.20 -8.72
CA GLY A 36 -2.17 25.25 -8.16
C GLY A 36 -0.67 24.97 -8.16
N THR A 37 -0.23 23.89 -8.77
CA THR A 37 1.20 23.54 -8.90
C THR A 37 1.69 23.77 -10.34
N PRO A 38 3.02 23.83 -10.56
CA PRO A 38 3.56 23.90 -11.92
C PRO A 38 3.18 22.68 -12.79
N ALA A 39 2.83 21.55 -12.18
CA ALA A 39 2.41 20.36 -12.89
C ALA A 39 0.96 20.42 -13.39
N SER A 40 0.19 21.41 -12.98
CA SER A 40 -1.23 21.53 -13.34
C SER A 40 -1.46 21.64 -14.85
N CYS A 41 -0.51 22.23 -15.58
CA CYS A 41 -0.60 22.38 -17.03
C CYS A 41 -0.28 21.08 -17.79
N GLN A 42 0.21 20.06 -17.10
CA GLN A 42 0.61 18.77 -17.72
C GLN A 42 -0.52 17.75 -17.70
N VAL A 43 -1.64 18.06 -17.04
CA VAL A 43 -2.77 17.15 -16.90
C VAL A 43 -4.07 17.87 -17.30
N PRO A 44 -5.08 17.10 -17.79
CA PRO A 44 -6.36 17.71 -18.17
C PRO A 44 -7.16 18.20 -16.96
N PRO A 45 -8.21 19.02 -17.17
CA PRO A 45 -9.02 19.57 -16.06
C PRO A 45 -9.56 18.52 -15.09
N GLU A 46 -9.97 17.37 -15.59
CA GLU A 46 -10.52 16.28 -14.76
C GLU A 46 -9.46 15.62 -13.88
N TRP A 47 -8.18 15.87 -14.13
CA TRP A 47 -7.08 15.31 -13.34
C TRP A 47 -6.47 16.28 -12.33
N GLN A 48 -6.94 17.53 -12.29
CA GLN A 48 -6.38 18.57 -11.42
C GLN A 48 -6.41 18.19 -9.93
N LYS A 49 -7.46 17.51 -9.50
CA LYS A 49 -7.63 17.09 -8.10
C LYS A 49 -7.05 15.73 -7.80
N LYS A 50 -6.51 15.03 -8.80
CA LYS A 50 -5.83 13.75 -8.59
C LYS A 50 -4.47 13.99 -7.96
N ILE A 51 -3.94 12.97 -7.30
CA ILE A 51 -2.79 13.12 -6.42
C ILE A 51 -1.50 13.10 -7.21
N LEU A 52 -0.74 14.18 -7.09
CA LEU A 52 0.61 14.33 -7.63
C LEU A 52 1.64 13.61 -6.77
N HIS A 53 1.47 13.67 -5.44
CA HIS A 53 2.34 12.97 -4.50
C HIS A 53 1.67 12.83 -3.15
N ALA A 54 1.75 11.65 -2.58
CA ALA A 54 1.25 11.36 -1.24
C ALA A 54 2.30 10.59 -0.43
N ARG A 55 2.27 10.77 0.89
CA ARG A 55 3.19 10.13 1.81
C ARG A 55 2.50 9.79 3.13
N ILE A 56 2.63 8.56 3.57
CA ILE A 56 2.19 8.10 4.89
C ILE A 56 3.40 7.66 5.68
N ALA A 57 3.50 8.11 6.93
CA ALA A 57 4.47 7.60 7.89
C ALA A 57 3.77 6.63 8.84
N ILE A 58 4.36 5.46 9.02
CA ILE A 58 3.87 4.40 9.91
C ILE A 58 5.05 3.98 10.77
N GLY A 59 5.20 4.61 11.96
CA GLY A 59 6.43 4.44 12.73
C GLY A 59 7.64 4.89 11.91
N ASP A 60 8.61 4.00 11.71
CA ASP A 60 9.79 4.26 10.88
C ASP A 60 9.57 3.93 9.40
N ALA A 61 8.43 3.33 9.08
CA ALA A 61 8.11 2.95 7.71
C ALA A 61 7.44 4.09 6.96
N VAL A 62 7.61 4.11 5.64
CA VAL A 62 7.05 5.12 4.76
C VAL A 62 6.45 4.45 3.53
N LEU A 63 5.21 4.85 3.20
CA LEU A 63 4.60 4.55 1.91
C LEU A 63 4.42 5.85 1.15
N MET A 64 4.74 5.83 -0.14
CA MET A 64 4.53 6.97 -1.03
C MET A 64 3.68 6.54 -2.22
N ALA A 65 2.99 7.48 -2.82
CA ALA A 65 2.13 7.18 -3.95
C ALA A 65 1.79 8.42 -4.77
N SER A 66 1.24 8.16 -5.93
CA SER A 66 0.58 9.18 -6.75
C SER A 66 -0.46 8.50 -7.64
N ASP A 67 -1.30 9.32 -8.25
CA ASP A 67 -2.11 8.87 -9.38
C ASP A 67 -1.25 8.97 -10.64
N ALA A 68 -1.21 7.89 -11.44
CA ALA A 68 -0.52 7.92 -12.71
C ALA A 68 -1.23 8.91 -13.66
N PRO A 69 -0.48 9.64 -14.50
CA PRO A 69 -1.11 10.50 -15.51
C PRO A 69 -2.05 9.69 -16.41
N PRO A 70 -3.10 10.31 -16.98
CA PRO A 70 -4.01 9.60 -17.86
C PRO A 70 -3.29 8.83 -18.95
N GLY A 71 -3.67 7.56 -19.14
CA GLY A 71 -3.08 6.69 -20.16
C GLY A 71 -1.71 6.09 -19.78
N ARG A 72 -1.20 6.38 -18.58
CA ARG A 72 0.11 5.87 -18.12
C ARG A 72 0.02 4.86 -16.99
N PHE A 73 -1.18 4.53 -16.55
CA PHE A 73 -1.37 3.53 -15.52
C PHE A 73 -1.11 2.13 -16.05
N SER A 74 -0.35 1.33 -15.28
CA SER A 74 -0.21 -0.10 -15.51
C SER A 74 -0.55 -0.82 -14.21
N LYS A 75 -1.32 -1.90 -14.31
CA LYS A 75 -1.71 -2.68 -13.14
C LYS A 75 -0.46 -3.25 -12.46
N PRO A 76 -0.28 -3.03 -11.14
CA PRO A 76 0.86 -3.59 -10.41
C PRO A 76 0.87 -5.11 -10.47
N GLN A 77 2.02 -5.68 -10.81
CA GLN A 77 2.22 -7.13 -10.81
C GLN A 77 3.71 -7.44 -10.72
N GLY A 78 4.03 -8.65 -10.32
CA GLY A 78 5.40 -9.12 -10.23
C GLY A 78 6.14 -8.69 -8.97
N PHE A 79 5.46 -8.05 -8.02
CA PHE A 79 6.00 -7.71 -6.71
C PHE A 79 4.86 -7.58 -5.69
N SER A 80 5.19 -7.50 -4.41
CA SER A 80 4.23 -7.24 -3.35
C SER A 80 4.85 -6.32 -2.31
N VAL A 81 4.03 -5.51 -1.67
CA VAL A 81 4.46 -4.79 -0.48
C VAL A 81 4.35 -5.76 0.69
N ASN A 82 5.47 -6.04 1.34
CA ASN A 82 5.51 -6.96 2.47
C ASN A 82 5.40 -6.22 3.79
N ILE A 83 4.46 -6.64 4.62
CA ILE A 83 4.26 -6.09 5.95
C ILE A 83 4.82 -7.10 6.95
N GLY A 84 5.97 -6.79 7.53
CA GLY A 84 6.58 -7.59 8.59
C GLY A 84 6.06 -7.15 9.95
N LEU A 85 5.48 -8.07 10.70
CA LEU A 85 4.88 -7.80 12.00
C LEU A 85 5.44 -8.78 13.04
N THR A 86 5.36 -8.39 14.30
CA THR A 86 5.77 -9.24 15.44
C THR A 86 4.57 -9.81 16.18
N ASP A 87 3.40 -9.18 16.07
CA ASP A 87 2.19 -9.57 16.78
C ASP A 87 1.18 -10.23 15.83
N VAL A 88 0.81 -11.47 16.16
CA VAL A 88 -0.19 -12.24 15.39
C VAL A 88 -1.54 -11.53 15.32
N LYS A 89 -1.96 -10.89 16.41
CA LYS A 89 -3.25 -10.18 16.44
C LYS A 89 -3.27 -8.99 15.50
N ASP A 90 -2.17 -8.24 15.43
CA ASP A 90 -2.04 -7.14 14.47
C ASP A 90 -2.07 -7.65 13.04
N ALA A 91 -1.41 -8.76 12.77
CA ALA A 91 -1.41 -9.38 11.45
C ALA A 91 -2.83 -9.80 11.04
N GLU A 92 -3.57 -10.41 11.95
CA GLU A 92 -4.95 -10.82 11.68
C GLU A 92 -5.86 -9.62 11.42
N ARG A 93 -5.72 -8.56 12.21
CA ARG A 93 -6.49 -7.33 12.05
C ARG A 93 -6.20 -6.64 10.71
N ILE A 94 -4.92 -6.48 10.39
CA ILE A 94 -4.47 -5.82 9.15
C ILE A 94 -4.90 -6.62 7.93
N PHE A 95 -4.67 -7.94 7.96
CA PHE A 95 -5.04 -8.79 6.82
C PHE A 95 -6.55 -8.80 6.60
N SER A 96 -7.33 -8.86 7.67
CA SER A 96 -8.80 -8.80 7.58
C SER A 96 -9.25 -7.48 6.96
N ALA A 97 -8.68 -6.36 7.39
CA ALA A 97 -9.03 -5.04 6.86
C ALA A 97 -8.65 -4.90 5.38
N LEU A 98 -7.47 -5.37 4.98
CA LEU A 98 -7.04 -5.35 3.59
C LEU A 98 -7.84 -6.30 2.71
N SER A 99 -8.41 -7.35 3.30
CA SER A 99 -9.18 -8.37 2.56
C SER A 99 -10.52 -7.87 2.06
N GLU A 100 -10.99 -6.75 2.57
CA GLU A 100 -12.30 -6.20 2.19
C GLU A 100 -12.29 -5.78 0.72
N GLY A 101 -13.08 -6.47 -0.10
CA GLY A 101 -13.12 -6.25 -1.54
C GLY A 101 -11.88 -6.74 -2.29
N ALA A 102 -11.01 -7.49 -1.63
CA ALA A 102 -9.73 -7.94 -2.19
C ALA A 102 -9.84 -9.31 -2.87
N ALA A 103 -8.81 -9.64 -3.66
CA ALA A 103 -8.58 -10.99 -4.15
C ALA A 103 -7.52 -11.64 -3.26
N VAL A 104 -7.93 -12.52 -2.36
CA VAL A 104 -7.02 -13.24 -1.48
C VAL A 104 -6.42 -14.40 -2.25
N THR A 105 -5.10 -14.35 -2.47
CA THR A 105 -4.38 -15.40 -3.19
C THR A 105 -3.85 -16.48 -2.25
N MET A 106 -3.53 -16.11 -1.02
CA MET A 106 -3.17 -17.05 0.05
C MET A 106 -3.77 -16.56 1.37
N PRO A 107 -4.76 -17.26 1.94
CA PRO A 107 -5.33 -16.87 3.23
C PRO A 107 -4.27 -16.82 4.32
N LEU A 108 -4.44 -15.90 5.27
CA LEU A 108 -3.53 -15.76 6.39
C LEU A 108 -3.54 -17.03 7.24
N GLY A 109 -2.40 -17.66 7.39
CA GLY A 109 -2.27 -18.91 8.14
C GLY A 109 -0.86 -19.19 8.59
N GLU A 110 -0.71 -20.23 9.38
CA GLU A 110 0.59 -20.67 9.85
C GLU A 110 1.34 -21.41 8.74
N THR A 111 2.64 -21.17 8.66
CA THR A 111 3.55 -21.88 7.76
C THR A 111 4.76 -22.37 8.57
N PHE A 112 5.66 -23.14 7.92
CA PHE A 112 6.86 -23.60 8.63
C PHE A 112 7.85 -22.46 8.93
N TRP A 113 7.80 -21.34 8.16
CA TRP A 113 8.70 -20.20 8.35
C TRP A 113 8.07 -19.03 9.11
N ALA A 114 6.75 -19.02 9.28
CA ALA A 114 6.04 -17.89 9.84
C ALA A 114 4.93 -18.34 10.79
N HIS A 115 4.69 -17.57 11.85
CA HIS A 115 3.51 -17.76 12.69
C HIS A 115 2.24 -17.44 11.93
N ARG A 116 2.31 -16.45 11.05
CA ARG A 116 1.25 -16.10 10.09
C ARG A 116 1.88 -15.60 8.81
N PHE A 117 1.31 -16.01 7.70
CA PHE A 117 1.68 -15.55 6.38
C PHE A 117 0.44 -15.56 5.49
N GLY A 118 0.24 -14.51 4.72
CA GLY A 118 -0.85 -14.44 3.75
C GLY A 118 -0.55 -13.46 2.65
N MET A 119 -1.26 -13.60 1.54
CA MET A 119 -1.10 -12.77 0.35
C MET A 119 -2.46 -12.39 -0.20
N LEU A 120 -2.57 -11.15 -0.64
CA LEU A 120 -3.77 -10.66 -1.31
C LEU A 120 -3.42 -9.51 -2.26
N THR A 121 -4.34 -9.23 -3.17
CA THR A 121 -4.36 -7.98 -3.94
C THR A 121 -5.58 -7.22 -3.45
N ASP A 122 -5.37 -6.03 -2.91
CA ASP A 122 -6.46 -5.28 -2.31
C ASP A 122 -7.43 -4.70 -3.35
N ARG A 123 -8.53 -4.09 -2.88
CA ARG A 123 -9.53 -3.53 -3.79
C ARG A 123 -9.03 -2.37 -4.64
N PHE A 124 -7.89 -1.80 -4.29
CA PHE A 124 -7.24 -0.73 -5.05
C PHE A 124 -6.21 -1.26 -6.05
N GLY A 125 -6.00 -2.57 -6.07
CA GLY A 125 -5.09 -3.23 -7.00
C GLY A 125 -3.66 -3.43 -6.49
N ILE A 126 -3.39 -3.17 -5.21
CA ILE A 126 -2.04 -3.30 -4.64
C ILE A 126 -1.84 -4.71 -4.08
N PRO A 127 -0.78 -5.41 -4.50
CA PRO A 127 -0.44 -6.72 -3.93
C PRO A 127 0.28 -6.56 -2.59
N TRP A 128 -0.20 -7.28 -1.59
CA TRP A 128 0.32 -7.26 -0.22
C TRP A 128 0.71 -8.66 0.24
N MET A 129 1.78 -8.74 1.02
CA MET A 129 2.12 -9.88 1.85
C MET A 129 2.05 -9.44 3.30
N VAL A 130 1.51 -10.30 4.17
CA VAL A 130 1.52 -10.09 5.62
C VAL A 130 2.28 -11.24 6.23
N ASN A 131 3.29 -10.92 7.05
CA ASN A 131 4.23 -11.92 7.57
C ASN A 131 4.55 -11.67 9.05
N VAL A 132 4.37 -12.69 9.88
CA VAL A 132 4.84 -12.71 11.25
C VAL A 132 5.88 -13.81 11.34
N GLU A 133 7.16 -13.44 11.34
CA GLU A 133 8.26 -14.39 11.31
C GLU A 133 8.36 -15.21 12.59
N ARG A 134 8.78 -16.47 12.45
CA ARG A 134 9.15 -17.29 13.59
C ARG A 134 10.58 -16.96 14.00
N ALA A 135 10.81 -16.90 15.31
CA ALA A 135 12.17 -16.76 15.83
C ALA A 135 13.04 -17.94 15.39
N GLY A 136 14.26 -17.65 14.92
CA GLY A 136 15.24 -18.67 14.53
C GLY A 136 15.09 -19.23 13.12
N VAL A 137 14.08 -18.79 12.35
CA VAL A 137 13.96 -19.11 10.92
C VAL A 137 14.48 -17.93 10.12
N GLN A 138 15.57 -18.12 9.39
CA GLN A 138 16.04 -17.10 8.47
C GLN A 138 15.29 -17.25 7.16
N ALA A 139 14.66 -16.18 6.72
CA ALA A 139 14.17 -16.10 5.35
C ALA A 139 15.38 -16.15 4.41
N ALA A 140 15.39 -17.09 3.53
CA ALA A 140 16.46 -17.22 2.53
C ALA A 140 16.39 -16.07 1.53
#